data_4c3a81e4df5c83ce669be5e41121dd62
#
_entry.id   4c3a81e4df5c83ce669be5e41121dd62
#
_cell.length_a   1.000
_cell.length_b   1.000
_cell.length_c   1.000
_cell.angle_alpha   90.00
_cell.angle_beta   90.00
_cell.angle_gamma   90.00
#
_symmetry.space_group_name_H-M   'P 1'
#
loop_
_entity.id
_entity.type
_entity.pdbx_description
1 polymer ?
#
loop_
_entity_poly.entity_id
_entity_poly.type
_entity_poly.pdbx_seq_one_letter_code
_entity_poly.pdbx_strand_id
1 'polypeptide(L)'
;MHTLLATLIFFALLVQTAGAPGRVVNLVLPRDLSADEGAAVEVKVGVIARGAQIKVETTSGKLLGVISPYGIRSGDEAGTYPIPVPAEAISNKRVSLRITLSYNRSKRAPTAQEVRSVQLKITPSRQ
;
A
#
# COMPACT_ATOMS: atom_id res chain seq x y z
N MET A 1 -4.28 -4.85 -40.24
CA MET A 1 -2.89 -4.96 -39.87
C MET A 1 -2.54 -4.10 -38.67
N HIS A 2 -2.98 -2.88 -38.67
CA HIS A 2 -2.63 -1.99 -37.57
C HIS A 2 -3.20 -2.44 -36.23
N THR A 3 -4.35 -3.09 -36.27
CA THR A 3 -4.98 -3.57 -35.07
C THR A 3 -4.16 -4.66 -34.36
N LEU A 4 -3.38 -5.41 -35.10
CA LEU A 4 -2.58 -6.45 -34.51
C LEU A 4 -1.50 -5.89 -33.61
N LEU A 5 -0.89 -4.79 -34.00
CA LEU A 5 0.14 -4.16 -33.18
C LEU A 5 -0.42 -3.66 -31.86
N ALA A 6 -1.59 -3.05 -31.91
CA ALA A 6 -2.21 -2.56 -30.68
C ALA A 6 -2.51 -3.71 -29.73
N THR A 7 -2.97 -4.82 -30.27
CA THR A 7 -3.28 -5.98 -29.46
C THR A 7 -2.05 -6.52 -28.75
N LEU A 8 -0.93 -6.56 -29.44
CA LEU A 8 0.30 -7.04 -28.84
C LEU A 8 0.75 -6.17 -27.68
N ILE A 9 0.65 -4.87 -27.83
CA ILE A 9 1.04 -3.94 -26.76
C ILE A 9 0.17 -4.18 -25.52
N PHE A 10 -1.11 -4.32 -25.73
CA PHE A 10 -2.03 -4.55 -24.65
C PHE A 10 -1.69 -5.86 -23.91
N PHE A 11 -1.36 -6.88 -24.64
CA PHE A 11 -1.04 -8.16 -24.07
C PHE A 11 0.23 -8.08 -23.19
N ALA A 12 1.21 -7.32 -23.63
CA ALA A 12 2.41 -7.13 -22.85
C ALA A 12 2.13 -6.46 -21.51
N LEU A 13 1.19 -5.52 -21.47
CA LEU A 13 0.81 -4.89 -20.21
C LEU A 13 0.21 -5.88 -19.24
N LEU A 14 -0.61 -6.79 -19.73
CA LEU A 14 -1.19 -7.81 -18.87
C LEU A 14 -0.13 -8.69 -18.24
N VAL A 15 0.87 -9.06 -19.01
CA VAL A 15 1.96 -9.88 -18.48
C VAL A 15 2.68 -9.16 -17.37
N GLN A 16 2.93 -7.87 -17.53
CA GLN A 16 3.63 -7.10 -16.51
C GLN A 16 2.84 -7.03 -15.20
N THR A 17 1.53 -6.87 -15.27
CA THR A 17 0.73 -6.73 -14.07
C THR A 17 0.61 -8.03 -13.29
N ALA A 18 0.88 -9.15 -13.93
CA ALA A 18 0.79 -10.44 -13.26
C ALA A 18 2.02 -10.76 -12.41
N GLY A 19 3.04 -9.91 -12.39
CA GLY A 19 4.34 -10.27 -11.84
C GLY A 19 4.43 -10.33 -10.32
N ALA A 20 3.82 -9.43 -9.59
CA ALA A 20 4.02 -9.34 -8.14
C ALA A 20 2.69 -9.38 -7.40
N PRO A 21 2.63 -10.11 -6.27
CA PRO A 21 1.41 -10.12 -5.48
C PRO A 21 1.22 -8.77 -4.79
N GLY A 22 -0.02 -8.48 -4.44
CA GLY A 22 -0.31 -7.27 -3.70
C GLY A 22 -1.24 -6.34 -4.45
N ARG A 23 -1.78 -5.39 -3.71
CA ARG A 23 -2.67 -4.37 -4.28
C ARG A 23 -1.90 -3.07 -4.39
N VAL A 24 -1.91 -2.48 -5.59
CA VAL A 24 -1.25 -1.20 -5.83
C VAL A 24 -2.25 -0.09 -5.57
N VAL A 25 -1.85 0.88 -4.77
CA VAL A 25 -2.66 2.08 -4.52
C VAL A 25 -1.83 3.30 -4.87
N ASN A 26 -2.46 4.25 -5.55
CA ASN A 26 -1.83 5.51 -5.92
C ASN A 26 -2.47 6.61 -5.10
N LEU A 27 -1.65 7.28 -4.32
CA LEU A 27 -2.14 8.26 -3.35
C LEU A 27 -1.57 9.63 -3.71
N VAL A 28 -2.36 10.67 -3.40
CA VAL A 28 -2.01 12.05 -3.74
C VAL A 28 -2.11 12.90 -2.48
N LEU A 29 -1.08 13.70 -2.22
CA LEU A 29 -1.14 14.69 -1.16
C LEU A 29 -2.02 15.86 -1.59
N PRO A 30 -2.73 16.48 -0.65
CA PRO A 30 -3.56 17.65 -1.00
C PRO A 30 -2.74 18.88 -1.39
N ARG A 31 -1.47 18.93 -0.96
CA ARG A 31 -0.56 20.02 -1.29
C ARG A 31 0.86 19.54 -1.06
N ASP A 32 1.84 20.34 -1.48
CA ASP A 32 3.24 20.01 -1.22
C ASP A 32 3.54 20.10 0.27
N LEU A 33 4.51 19.32 0.72
CA LEU A 33 4.96 19.37 2.09
C LEU A 33 5.83 20.60 2.31
N SER A 34 5.67 21.26 3.43
CA SER A 34 6.59 22.30 3.84
C SER A 34 7.81 21.65 4.51
N ALA A 35 8.83 22.48 4.79
CA ALA A 35 10.11 21.95 5.27
C ALA A 35 9.98 21.24 6.62
N ASP A 36 9.00 21.63 7.42
CA ASP A 36 8.83 21.05 8.76
C ASP A 36 7.67 20.06 8.81
N GLU A 37 7.28 19.51 7.66
CA GLU A 37 6.19 18.54 7.60
C GLU A 37 6.67 17.21 7.06
N GLY A 38 5.96 16.17 7.44
CA GLY A 38 6.17 14.84 6.90
C GLY A 38 4.86 14.29 6.39
N ALA A 39 4.91 13.05 5.95
CA ALA A 39 3.72 12.36 5.48
C ALA A 39 3.65 10.99 6.11
N ALA A 40 2.44 10.49 6.24
CA ALA A 40 2.20 9.14 6.72
C ALA A 40 1.02 8.55 5.98
N VAL A 41 1.07 7.24 5.80
CA VAL A 41 -0.05 6.50 5.26
C VAL A 41 -0.79 5.89 6.43
N GLU A 42 -2.09 6.15 6.51
CA GLU A 42 -2.94 5.52 7.50
C GLU A 42 -3.63 4.33 6.85
N VAL A 43 -3.36 3.15 7.38
CA VAL A 43 -3.94 1.91 6.88
C VAL A 43 -4.98 1.44 7.88
N LYS A 44 -6.23 1.43 7.46
CA LYS A 44 -7.29 0.92 8.31
C LYS A 44 -7.48 -0.56 8.02
N VAL A 45 -7.14 -1.37 9.01
CA VAL A 45 -7.15 -2.82 8.88
C VAL A 45 -8.41 -3.36 9.52
N GLY A 46 -9.16 -4.14 8.76
CA GLY A 46 -10.37 -4.76 9.27
C GLY A 46 -10.08 -6.08 9.93
N VAL A 47 -10.91 -7.07 9.66
CA VAL A 47 -10.75 -8.40 10.23
C VAL A 47 -9.75 -9.17 9.38
N ILE A 48 -8.68 -9.63 10.00
CA ILE A 48 -7.69 -10.46 9.32
C ILE A 48 -7.42 -11.71 10.15
N ALA A 49 -6.87 -12.73 9.51
CA ALA A 49 -6.56 -13.98 10.20
C ALA A 49 -5.48 -13.73 11.25
N ARG A 50 -5.57 -14.47 12.35
CA ARG A 50 -4.57 -14.38 13.39
C ARG A 50 -3.21 -14.79 12.84
N GLY A 51 -2.21 -13.95 13.05
CA GLY A 51 -0.88 -14.21 12.54
C GLY A 51 -0.63 -13.67 11.14
N ALA A 52 -1.65 -13.10 10.50
CA ALA A 52 -1.45 -12.46 9.21
C ALA A 52 -0.70 -11.14 9.39
N GLN A 53 0.07 -10.77 8.38
CA GLN A 53 0.82 -9.53 8.37
C GLN A 53 0.52 -8.76 7.09
N ILE A 54 0.56 -7.45 7.20
CA ILE A 54 0.34 -6.58 6.05
C ILE A 54 1.62 -5.80 5.82
N LYS A 55 2.22 -5.99 4.65
CA LYS A 55 3.43 -5.29 4.26
C LYS A 55 3.07 -4.12 3.36
N VAL A 56 3.65 -2.97 3.63
CA VAL A 56 3.46 -1.77 2.83
C VAL A 56 4.81 -1.34 2.29
N GLU A 57 4.93 -1.30 0.97
CA GLU A 57 6.17 -0.91 0.31
C GLU A 57 5.84 -0.03 -0.88
N THR A 58 6.83 0.71 -1.35
CA THR A 58 6.65 1.45 -2.58
C THR A 58 6.64 0.49 -3.75
N THR A 59 6.06 0.91 -4.88
CA THR A 59 6.07 0.04 -6.06
C THR A 59 7.47 -0.19 -6.60
N SER A 60 8.44 0.64 -6.19
CA SER A 60 9.84 0.42 -6.54
C SER A 60 10.53 -0.58 -5.62
N GLY A 61 9.86 -1.05 -4.57
CA GLY A 61 10.39 -2.11 -3.72
C GLY A 61 10.91 -1.66 -2.36
N LYS A 62 10.78 -0.38 -2.02
CA LYS A 62 11.25 0.09 -0.72
C LYS A 62 10.21 -0.22 0.35
N LEU A 63 10.61 -0.97 1.37
CA LEU A 63 9.71 -1.30 2.46
C LEU A 63 9.48 -0.08 3.34
N LEU A 64 8.21 0.24 3.59
CA LEU A 64 7.84 1.34 4.48
C LEU A 64 7.45 0.83 5.86
N GLY A 65 6.77 -0.29 5.95
CA GLY A 65 6.39 -0.85 7.23
C GLY A 65 5.67 -2.17 7.10
N VAL A 66 5.53 -2.83 8.24
CA VAL A 66 4.80 -4.09 8.34
C VAL A 66 3.83 -3.97 9.51
N ILE A 67 2.58 -4.29 9.26
CA ILE A 67 1.54 -4.27 10.28
C ILE A 67 1.33 -5.70 10.75
N SER A 68 1.58 -5.94 12.03
CA SER A 68 1.44 -7.27 12.64
C SER A 68 0.58 -7.14 13.89
N PRO A 69 -0.74 -7.15 13.74
CA PRO A 69 -1.61 -6.95 14.90
C PRO A 69 -1.52 -8.14 15.86
N TYR A 70 -1.34 -7.85 17.14
CA TYR A 70 -1.31 -8.86 18.19
C TYR A 70 -2.38 -8.55 19.22
N GLY A 71 -2.86 -9.58 19.87
CA GLY A 71 -3.83 -9.41 20.94
C GLY A 71 -5.22 -9.07 20.48
N ILE A 72 -5.48 -9.15 19.20
CA ILE A 72 -6.78 -8.87 18.64
C ILE A 72 -7.63 -10.14 18.74
N ARG A 73 -8.85 -9.99 19.19
CA ARG A 73 -9.77 -11.13 19.23
C ARG A 73 -10.17 -11.52 17.82
N SER A 74 -10.38 -12.80 17.64
CA SER A 74 -10.87 -13.31 16.37
C SER A 74 -12.20 -12.63 16.04
N GLY A 75 -12.29 -12.08 14.82
CA GLY A 75 -13.49 -11.40 14.37
C GLY A 75 -13.50 -9.90 14.62
N ASP A 76 -12.59 -9.38 15.43
CA ASP A 76 -12.52 -7.94 15.67
C ASP A 76 -11.65 -7.27 14.63
N GLU A 77 -11.93 -6.01 14.36
CA GLU A 77 -11.09 -5.21 13.47
C GLU A 77 -9.78 -4.87 14.15
N ALA A 78 -8.71 -4.90 13.36
CA ALA A 78 -7.38 -4.67 13.91
C ALA A 78 -7.10 -3.19 14.22
N GLY A 79 -7.70 -2.26 13.48
CA GLY A 79 -7.57 -0.85 13.77
C GLY A 79 -6.79 -0.09 12.71
N THR A 80 -6.42 1.13 13.03
CA THR A 80 -5.75 2.04 12.10
C THR A 80 -4.29 2.16 12.46
N TYR A 81 -3.41 2.01 11.48
CA TYR A 81 -1.96 2.00 11.69
C TYR A 81 -1.31 3.07 10.81
N PRO A 82 -0.60 4.03 11.40
CA PRO A 82 0.15 5.01 10.62
C PRO A 82 1.51 4.46 10.24
N ILE A 83 1.91 4.69 9.02
CA ILE A 83 3.22 4.28 8.52
C ILE A 83 3.88 5.52 7.93
N PRO A 84 5.03 5.94 8.45
CA PRO A 84 5.72 7.12 7.90
C PRO A 84 6.14 6.87 6.45
N VAL A 85 6.00 7.90 5.63
CA VAL A 85 6.41 7.87 4.23
C VAL A 85 7.56 8.86 4.07
N PRO A 86 8.76 8.38 3.72
CA PRO A 86 9.88 9.31 3.55
C PRO A 86 9.63 10.25 2.38
N ALA A 87 10.14 11.47 2.50
CA ALA A 87 9.90 12.49 1.49
C ALA A 87 10.38 12.07 0.11
N GLU A 88 11.46 11.32 0.05
CA GLU A 88 12.01 10.88 -1.23
C GLU A 88 11.12 9.85 -1.95
N ALA A 89 10.15 9.27 -1.24
CA ALA A 89 9.19 8.36 -1.87
C ALA A 89 8.04 9.12 -2.54
N ILE A 90 7.92 10.41 -2.28
CA ILE A 90 6.84 11.23 -2.81
C ILE A 90 7.38 12.05 -3.96
N SER A 91 6.72 11.95 -5.11
CA SER A 91 7.12 12.68 -6.32
C SER A 91 5.88 13.34 -6.90
N ASN A 92 5.94 14.65 -7.08
CA ASN A 92 4.80 15.42 -7.60
C ASN A 92 3.55 15.20 -6.75
N LYS A 93 3.71 15.21 -5.43
CA LYS A 93 2.64 15.00 -4.46
C LYS A 93 2.02 13.61 -4.54
N ARG A 94 2.69 12.66 -5.17
CA ARG A 94 2.14 11.32 -5.38
C ARG A 94 3.06 10.27 -4.82
N VAL A 95 2.47 9.20 -4.35
CA VAL A 95 3.23 8.01 -3.98
C VAL A 95 2.41 6.77 -4.40
N SER A 96 3.11 5.79 -4.94
CA SER A 96 2.49 4.53 -5.32
C SER A 96 2.98 3.44 -4.38
N LEU A 97 2.05 2.73 -3.78
CA LEU A 97 2.34 1.72 -2.78
C LEU A 97 1.81 0.37 -3.20
N ARG A 98 2.50 -0.66 -2.76
CA ARG A 98 2.00 -2.03 -2.90
C ARG A 98 1.73 -2.57 -1.52
N ILE A 99 0.52 -3.10 -1.31
CA ILE A 99 0.09 -3.64 -0.04
C ILE A 99 -0.11 -5.13 -0.20
N THR A 100 0.59 -5.91 0.60
CA THR A 100 0.60 -7.36 0.49
C THR A 100 0.22 -7.97 1.82
N LEU A 101 -0.67 -8.93 1.80
CA LEU A 101 -1.02 -9.68 3.00
C LEU A 101 -0.31 -11.02 2.95
N SER A 102 0.37 -11.34 4.05
CA SER A 102 1.08 -12.62 4.21
C SER A 102 0.42 -13.44 5.30
N TYR A 103 0.16 -14.68 5.00
CA TYR A 103 -0.43 -15.60 5.96
C TYR A 103 -0.04 -17.03 5.57
N ASN A 104 0.50 -17.77 6.52
CA ASN A 104 0.89 -19.17 6.28
C ASN A 104 1.78 -19.31 5.05
N ARG A 105 2.79 -18.43 4.94
CA ARG A 105 3.77 -18.43 3.84
C ARG A 105 3.17 -18.10 2.49
N SER A 106 1.90 -17.73 2.44
CA SER A 106 1.27 -17.24 1.23
C SER A 106 1.26 -15.73 1.21
N LYS A 107 1.38 -15.15 0.04
CA LYS A 107 1.32 -13.71 -0.15
C LYS A 107 0.27 -13.40 -1.20
N ARG A 108 -0.55 -12.40 -0.93
CA ARG A 108 -1.59 -12.02 -1.87
C ARG A 108 -2.03 -10.59 -1.60
N ALA A 109 -2.83 -10.06 -2.50
CA ALA A 109 -3.46 -8.77 -2.27
C ALA A 109 -4.49 -8.91 -1.14
N PRO A 110 -4.55 -7.96 -0.21
CA PRO A 110 -5.61 -7.99 0.78
C PRO A 110 -6.97 -7.68 0.16
N THR A 111 -8.02 -8.22 0.75
CA THR A 111 -9.38 -7.90 0.31
C THR A 111 -9.79 -6.54 0.86
N ALA A 112 -10.93 -6.04 0.37
CA ALA A 112 -11.46 -4.77 0.85
C ALA A 112 -11.89 -4.84 2.31
N GLN A 113 -12.20 -6.02 2.83
CA GLN A 113 -12.51 -6.19 4.24
C GLN A 113 -11.27 -6.28 5.10
N GLU A 114 -10.18 -6.75 4.54
CA GLU A 114 -8.92 -6.89 5.28
C GLU A 114 -8.20 -5.56 5.40
N VAL A 115 -8.13 -4.81 4.31
CA VAL A 115 -7.62 -3.44 4.34
C VAL A 115 -8.75 -2.54 3.87
N ARG A 116 -9.34 -1.85 4.80
CA ARG A 116 -10.56 -1.10 4.55
C ARG A 116 -10.31 0.25 3.90
N SER A 117 -9.20 0.88 4.24
CA SER A 117 -8.84 2.14 3.60
C SER A 117 -7.35 2.39 3.74
N VAL A 118 -6.83 3.16 2.81
CA VAL A 118 -5.44 3.60 2.80
C VAL A 118 -5.47 5.09 2.46
N GLN A 119 -4.97 5.93 3.37
CA GLN A 119 -5.02 7.38 3.18
C GLN A 119 -3.65 7.98 3.43
N LEU A 120 -3.29 8.94 2.61
CA LEU A 120 -2.03 9.67 2.76
C LEU A 120 -2.33 10.98 3.47
N LYS A 121 -1.61 11.23 4.57
CA LYS A 121 -1.84 12.40 5.39
C LYS A 121 -0.56 13.17 5.60
N ILE A 122 -0.69 14.48 5.73
CA ILE A 122 0.42 15.35 6.10
C ILE A 122 0.49 15.39 7.62
N THR A 123 1.69 15.18 8.15
CA THR A 123 1.92 15.18 9.58
C THR A 123 2.92 16.27 9.94
N PRO A 124 2.79 16.89 11.13
CA PRO A 124 3.84 17.80 11.59
C PRO A 124 5.09 16.97 11.87
N SER A 125 6.19 17.54 11.49
CA SER A 125 7.41 16.84 11.82
C SER A 125 7.78 17.22 13.23
N ARG A 126 7.95 16.77 14.16
CA ARG A 126 8.09 17.20 15.39
C ARG A 126 9.09 17.37 16.03
N GLN A 127 9.10 17.52 16.38
CA GLN A 127 9.80 17.66 16.96
C GLN A 127 10.06 17.60 17.74
#